data_b4c5a78deaa0ec861ebea36d03bb0220
#
_entry.id   b4c5a78deaa0ec861ebea36d03bb0220
#
_cell.length_a   1.000
_cell.length_b   1.000
_cell.length_c   1.000
_cell.angle_alpha   90.00
_cell.angle_beta   90.00
_cell.angle_gamma   90.00
#
_symmetry.space_group_name_H-M   'P 1'
#
loop_
_entity.id
_entity.type
_entity.pdbx_description
1 polymer ?
#
loop_
_entity_poly.entity_id
_entity_poly.type
_entity_poly.pdbx_seq_one_letter_code
_entity_poly.pdbx_strand_id
1 'polypeptide(L)'
;MPYGVYATLGNHDLYGHEQPISEALKNAGVKLLNDDVMSIEHEGTPIWLVGRFDNHKHQRVATTALLAHVDTEQPIVLLDHRPSDIEAHSQLPIDLQVSGHTHNGQIFPANFIVSVINRLGYGYEAIGKGHFVVSSGYGFWGIPFRLGSRSEIWLISLVGNKDNQKID
;
A
#
# COMPACT_ATOMS: atom_id res chain seq x y z
N MET A 1 10.66 2.53 -16.13
CA MET A 1 9.99 3.47 -15.20
C MET A 1 11.04 4.42 -14.64
N PRO A 2 10.88 5.74 -14.73
CA PRO A 2 11.91 6.69 -14.30
C PRO A 2 12.23 6.59 -12.79
N TYR A 3 11.25 6.27 -11.96
CA TYR A 3 11.45 6.14 -10.51
C TYR A 3 11.52 4.70 -10.01
N GLY A 4 11.48 3.72 -10.90
CA GLY A 4 11.53 2.30 -10.55
C GLY A 4 10.15 1.66 -10.35
N VAL A 5 10.17 0.43 -9.84
CA VAL A 5 8.99 -0.35 -9.45
C VAL A 5 9.23 -0.88 -8.04
N TYR A 6 8.24 -0.69 -7.18
CA TYR A 6 8.30 -1.05 -5.76
C TYR A 6 7.15 -1.97 -5.41
N ALA A 7 7.38 -2.90 -4.51
CA ALA A 7 6.36 -3.82 -4.05
C ALA A 7 6.59 -4.21 -2.58
N THR A 8 5.51 -4.63 -1.92
CA THR A 8 5.55 -5.41 -0.69
C THR A 8 4.89 -6.76 -0.93
N LEU A 9 5.32 -7.78 -0.20
CA LEU A 9 4.74 -9.12 -0.31
C LEU A 9 3.41 -9.20 0.44
N GLY A 10 2.47 -9.94 -0.13
CA GLY A 10 1.21 -10.29 0.51
C GLY A 10 1.25 -11.67 1.16
N ASN A 11 0.18 -12.02 1.88
CA ASN A 11 0.09 -13.29 2.60
C ASN A 11 0.26 -14.53 1.70
N HIS A 12 -0.22 -14.50 0.46
CA HIS A 12 -0.08 -15.63 -0.46
C HIS A 12 1.36 -15.85 -0.90
N ASP A 13 2.15 -14.80 -1.03
CA ASP A 13 3.57 -14.90 -1.35
C ASP A 13 4.36 -15.57 -0.21
N LEU A 14 3.84 -15.47 1.03
CA LEU A 14 4.46 -16.00 2.25
C LEU A 14 4.09 -17.46 2.57
N TYR A 15 3.19 -18.09 1.80
CA TYR A 15 2.80 -19.50 2.00
C TYR A 15 3.83 -20.49 1.45
N GLY A 16 5.09 -20.36 1.88
CA GLY A 16 6.17 -21.28 1.51
C GLY A 16 6.88 -20.93 0.19
N HIS A 17 6.52 -19.82 -0.46
CA HIS A 17 7.09 -19.40 -1.74
C HIS A 17 7.80 -18.04 -1.68
N GLU A 18 8.05 -17.51 -0.50
CA GLU A 18 8.62 -16.18 -0.29
C GLU A 18 9.94 -15.99 -1.06
N GLN A 19 10.86 -16.93 -0.93
CA GLN A 19 12.19 -16.80 -1.54
C GLN A 19 12.12 -16.80 -3.08
N PRO A 20 11.52 -17.80 -3.76
CA PRO A 20 11.46 -17.81 -5.21
C PRO A 20 10.67 -16.62 -5.80
N ILE A 21 9.60 -16.16 -5.13
CA ILE A 21 8.85 -14.97 -5.54
C ILE A 21 9.72 -13.71 -5.40
N SER A 22 10.41 -13.55 -4.27
CA SER A 22 11.31 -12.44 -4.03
C SER A 22 12.44 -12.37 -5.06
N GLU A 23 13.04 -13.52 -5.39
CA GLU A 23 14.09 -13.61 -6.40
C GLU A 23 13.55 -13.27 -7.80
N ALA A 24 12.36 -13.77 -8.16
CA ALA A 24 11.75 -13.45 -9.45
C ALA A 24 11.44 -11.95 -9.58
N LEU A 25 10.90 -11.31 -8.54
CA LEU A 25 10.62 -9.88 -8.52
C LEU A 25 11.91 -9.06 -8.61
N LYS A 26 12.93 -9.40 -7.83
CA LYS A 26 14.25 -8.73 -7.89
C LYS A 26 14.90 -8.87 -9.27
N ASN A 27 14.84 -10.05 -9.88
CA ASN A 27 15.36 -10.28 -11.22
C ASN A 27 14.61 -9.49 -12.30
N ALA A 28 13.32 -9.20 -12.06
CA ALA A 28 12.52 -8.31 -12.89
C ALA A 28 12.77 -6.81 -12.62
N GLY A 29 13.68 -6.46 -11.71
CA GLY A 29 14.01 -5.08 -11.36
C GLY A 29 13.03 -4.43 -10.38
N VAL A 30 12.18 -5.22 -9.71
CA VAL A 30 11.29 -4.72 -8.67
C VAL A 30 12.05 -4.64 -7.34
N LYS A 31 11.95 -3.50 -6.66
CA LYS A 31 12.50 -3.32 -5.31
C LYS A 31 11.43 -3.71 -4.28
N LEU A 32 11.76 -4.72 -3.46
CA LEU A 32 10.89 -5.15 -2.38
C LEU A 32 11.15 -4.31 -1.14
N LEU A 33 10.08 -3.78 -0.56
CA LEU A 33 10.07 -3.04 0.70
C LEU A 33 9.29 -3.86 1.73
N ASN A 34 9.98 -4.75 2.43
CA ASN A 34 9.39 -5.64 3.42
C ASN A 34 9.89 -5.25 4.81
N ASP A 35 9.14 -4.41 5.52
CA ASP A 35 9.55 -3.67 6.72
C ASP A 35 10.79 -2.82 6.44
N ASP A 36 10.76 -2.10 5.32
CA ASP A 36 11.86 -1.31 4.81
C ASP A 36 11.40 0.08 4.38
N VAL A 37 12.34 1.02 4.34
CA VAL A 37 12.09 2.42 4.01
C VAL A 37 13.11 2.87 2.98
N MET A 38 12.67 3.64 2.00
CA MET A 38 13.55 4.31 1.05
C MET A 38 12.94 5.62 0.56
N SER A 39 13.74 6.48 0.00
CA SER A 39 13.28 7.66 -0.71
C SER A 39 13.51 7.54 -2.21
N ILE A 40 12.63 8.17 -2.98
CA ILE A 40 12.82 8.52 -4.38
C ILE A 40 12.86 10.04 -4.48
N GLU A 41 13.63 10.57 -5.41
CA GLU A 41 13.72 12.01 -5.61
C GLU A 41 12.90 12.42 -6.85
N HIS A 42 12.05 13.40 -6.69
CA HIS A 42 11.28 14.02 -7.77
C HIS A 42 11.49 15.53 -7.72
N GLU A 43 12.14 16.08 -8.75
CA GLU A 43 12.42 17.52 -8.88
C GLU A 43 13.07 18.14 -7.62
N GLY A 44 14.03 17.42 -7.02
CA GLY A 44 14.75 17.86 -5.83
C GLY A 44 13.98 17.68 -4.50
N THR A 45 12.78 17.06 -4.55
CA THR A 45 11.98 16.76 -3.37
C THR A 45 11.99 15.24 -3.12
N PRO A 46 12.41 14.78 -1.94
CA PRO A 46 12.30 13.37 -1.60
C PRO A 46 10.83 12.98 -1.35
N ILE A 47 10.45 11.80 -1.86
CA ILE A 47 9.18 11.13 -1.54
C ILE A 47 9.57 9.84 -0.85
N TRP A 48 9.10 9.64 0.37
CA TRP A 48 9.39 8.46 1.15
C TRP A 48 8.43 7.32 0.80
N LEU A 49 9.02 6.15 0.55
CA LEU A 49 8.29 4.90 0.36
C LEU A 49 8.55 4.02 1.58
N VAL A 50 7.49 3.65 2.26
CA VAL A 50 7.52 2.77 3.44
C VAL A 50 6.78 1.50 3.08
N GLY A 51 7.45 0.36 3.10
CA GLY A 51 6.82 -0.93 2.82
C GLY A 51 6.74 -1.79 4.08
N ARG A 52 5.60 -2.42 4.31
CA ARG A 52 5.39 -3.31 5.44
C ARG A 52 5.28 -4.76 4.99
N PHE A 53 5.85 -5.68 5.75
CA PHE A 53 5.50 -7.09 5.63
C PHE A 53 4.02 -7.31 5.91
N ASP A 54 3.42 -8.29 5.24
CA ASP A 54 2.09 -8.76 5.61
C ASP A 54 2.08 -9.26 7.06
N ASN A 55 0.98 -9.06 7.77
CA ASN A 55 0.82 -9.48 9.16
C ASN A 55 0.78 -11.01 9.34
N HIS A 56 0.86 -11.78 8.27
CA HIS A 56 1.15 -13.21 8.32
C HIS A 56 2.54 -13.48 8.94
N LYS A 57 3.47 -12.53 8.84
CA LYS A 57 4.74 -12.52 9.60
C LYS A 57 4.47 -12.00 11.02
N HIS A 58 4.61 -12.87 12.01
CA HIS A 58 4.33 -12.56 13.43
C HIS A 58 5.25 -11.50 14.05
N GLN A 59 6.31 -11.10 13.38
CA GLN A 59 7.32 -10.15 13.87
C GLN A 59 7.56 -8.99 12.91
N ARG A 60 6.50 -8.53 12.21
CA ARG A 60 6.63 -7.34 11.36
C ARG A 60 6.91 -6.09 12.21
N VAL A 61 7.71 -5.20 11.67
CA VAL A 61 8.07 -3.94 12.34
C VAL A 61 6.83 -3.03 12.46
N ALA A 62 6.69 -2.36 13.59
CA ALA A 62 5.62 -1.40 13.78
C ALA A 62 5.80 -0.21 12.81
N THR A 63 4.70 0.29 12.24
CA THR A 63 4.74 1.42 11.30
C THR A 63 5.43 2.65 11.91
N THR A 64 5.19 2.93 13.19
CA THR A 64 5.84 4.03 13.92
C THR A 64 7.37 3.87 14.00
N ALA A 65 7.87 2.64 14.09
CA ALA A 65 9.32 2.40 14.12
C ALA A 65 9.95 2.59 12.72
N LEU A 66 9.24 2.25 11.64
CA LEU A 66 9.67 2.54 10.27
C LEU A 66 9.70 4.05 10.03
N LEU A 67 8.67 4.77 10.48
CA LEU A 67 8.57 6.23 10.34
C LEU A 67 9.61 6.99 11.15
N ALA A 68 10.24 6.39 12.16
CA ALA A 68 11.32 7.03 12.93
C ALA A 68 12.58 7.33 12.08
N HIS A 69 12.68 6.73 10.89
CA HIS A 69 13.79 6.93 9.94
C HIS A 69 13.40 7.81 8.74
N VAL A 70 12.24 8.46 8.80
CA VAL A 70 11.64 9.22 7.69
C VAL A 70 11.53 10.69 8.09
N ASP A 71 11.85 11.58 7.17
CA ASP A 71 11.51 12.99 7.31
C ASP A 71 10.00 13.18 7.08
N THR A 72 9.27 13.44 8.15
CA THR A 72 7.80 13.57 8.13
C THR A 72 7.29 14.88 7.56
N GLU A 73 8.18 15.83 7.22
CA GLU A 73 7.83 17.04 6.47
C GLU A 73 7.78 16.79 4.95
N GLN A 74 8.20 15.62 4.52
CA GLN A 74 8.19 15.20 3.12
C GLN A 74 7.06 14.20 2.87
N PRO A 75 6.58 14.07 1.61
CA PRO A 75 5.52 13.12 1.27
C PRO A 75 5.87 11.67 1.61
N ILE A 76 4.94 10.96 2.24
CA ILE A 76 5.11 9.57 2.67
C ILE A 76 4.04 8.70 2.01
N VAL A 77 4.48 7.70 1.25
CA VAL A 77 3.64 6.66 0.66
C VAL A 77 3.88 5.34 1.39
N LEU A 78 2.84 4.82 2.01
CA LEU A 78 2.86 3.51 2.68
C LEU A 78 2.31 2.42 1.77
N LEU A 79 3.08 1.36 1.60
CA LEU A 79 2.69 0.10 0.96
C LEU A 79 2.39 -0.92 2.07
N ASP A 80 1.13 -1.24 2.29
CA ASP A 80 0.71 -2.29 3.24
C ASP A 80 -0.31 -3.18 2.54
N HIS A 81 0.01 -4.47 2.36
CA HIS A 81 -0.84 -5.39 1.62
C HIS A 81 -2.27 -5.43 2.16
N ARG A 82 -2.45 -5.44 3.48
CA ARG A 82 -3.79 -5.46 4.12
C ARG A 82 -4.23 -4.08 4.57
N PRO A 83 -5.53 -3.75 4.42
CA PRO A 83 -6.10 -2.51 4.92
C PRO A 83 -6.47 -2.57 6.42
N SER A 84 -5.84 -3.44 7.20
CA SER A 84 -6.24 -3.71 8.59
C SER A 84 -5.96 -2.58 9.57
N ASP A 85 -4.95 -1.77 9.32
CA ASP A 85 -4.45 -0.74 10.26
C ASP A 85 -4.80 0.69 9.82
N ILE A 86 -5.73 0.88 8.87
CA ILE A 86 -6.08 2.21 8.29
C ILE A 86 -6.41 3.24 9.36
N GLU A 87 -7.22 2.87 10.36
CA GLU A 87 -7.60 3.79 11.44
C GLU A 87 -6.38 4.26 12.25
N ALA A 88 -5.48 3.32 12.59
CA ALA A 88 -4.23 3.66 13.29
C ALA A 88 -3.29 4.49 12.41
N HIS A 89 -3.18 4.14 11.13
CA HIS A 89 -2.33 4.84 10.17
C HIS A 89 -2.83 6.25 9.86
N SER A 90 -4.14 6.52 9.95
CA SER A 90 -4.70 7.86 9.76
C SER A 90 -4.26 8.87 10.83
N GLN A 91 -3.71 8.40 11.95
CA GLN A 91 -3.16 9.22 13.02
C GLN A 91 -1.64 9.45 12.86
N LEU A 92 -1.03 8.85 11.85
CA LEU A 92 0.40 8.96 11.56
C LEU A 92 0.63 9.94 10.39
N PRO A 93 1.84 10.46 10.22
CA PRO A 93 2.19 11.37 9.12
C PRO A 93 2.33 10.60 7.79
N ILE A 94 1.28 9.95 7.35
CA ILE A 94 1.20 9.19 6.11
C ILE A 94 0.26 9.93 5.16
N ASP A 95 0.80 10.35 3.99
CA ASP A 95 0.00 11.07 3.01
C ASP A 95 -0.84 10.14 2.15
N LEU A 96 -0.27 8.98 1.77
CA LEU A 96 -0.97 7.99 0.98
C LEU A 96 -0.67 6.57 1.49
N GLN A 97 -1.70 5.78 1.75
CA GLN A 97 -1.57 4.34 1.90
C GLN A 97 -2.21 3.63 0.71
N VAL A 98 -1.51 2.65 0.14
CA VAL A 98 -2.04 1.76 -0.89
C VAL A 98 -2.07 0.33 -0.37
N SER A 99 -3.22 -0.32 -0.52
CA SER A 99 -3.49 -1.68 -0.02
C SER A 99 -4.27 -2.49 -1.06
N GLY A 100 -4.32 -3.79 -0.85
CA GLY A 100 -5.08 -4.73 -1.66
C GLY A 100 -5.76 -5.79 -0.80
N HIS A 101 -5.40 -7.06 -0.98
CA HIS A 101 -5.79 -8.22 -0.17
C HIS A 101 -7.26 -8.63 -0.27
N THR A 102 -8.19 -7.70 -0.18
CA THR A 102 -9.63 -7.97 -0.05
C THR A 102 -10.28 -8.46 -1.32
N HIS A 103 -9.68 -8.15 -2.48
CA HIS A 103 -10.23 -8.39 -3.82
C HIS A 103 -11.66 -7.84 -4.01
N ASN A 104 -12.09 -6.89 -3.14
CA ASN A 104 -13.48 -6.47 -3.04
C ASN A 104 -14.44 -7.67 -2.93
N GLY A 105 -14.05 -8.68 -2.12
CA GLY A 105 -14.78 -9.93 -1.95
C GLY A 105 -14.70 -10.89 -3.13
N GLN A 106 -14.15 -10.48 -4.27
CA GLN A 106 -14.01 -11.23 -5.54
C GLN A 106 -15.30 -11.83 -6.08
N ILE A 107 -16.09 -12.55 -5.26
CA ILE A 107 -17.33 -13.24 -5.63
C ILE A 107 -18.46 -12.78 -4.73
N PHE A 108 -19.51 -12.20 -5.33
CA PHE A 108 -20.73 -11.83 -4.64
C PHE A 108 -21.34 -13.06 -3.92
N PRO A 109 -21.83 -12.92 -2.66
CA PRO A 109 -22.02 -11.68 -1.91
C PRO A 109 -20.84 -11.32 -0.96
N ALA A 110 -19.65 -11.88 -1.11
CA ALA A 110 -18.53 -11.66 -0.19
C ALA A 110 -18.06 -10.18 -0.12
N ASN A 111 -18.39 -9.36 -1.13
CA ASN A 111 -18.15 -7.91 -1.08
C ASN A 111 -18.86 -7.23 0.11
N PHE A 112 -20.05 -7.69 0.52
CA PHE A 112 -20.71 -7.18 1.73
C PHE A 112 -19.95 -7.55 3.00
N ILE A 113 -19.42 -8.78 3.06
CA ILE A 113 -18.59 -9.22 4.20
C ILE A 113 -17.35 -8.31 4.30
N VAL A 114 -16.65 -8.11 3.19
CA VAL A 114 -15.47 -7.24 3.13
C VAL A 114 -15.78 -5.82 3.60
N SER A 115 -16.92 -5.25 3.21
CA SER A 115 -17.33 -3.89 3.62
C SER A 115 -17.68 -3.78 5.10
N VAL A 116 -18.09 -4.88 5.74
CA VAL A 116 -18.44 -4.89 7.17
C VAL A 116 -17.21 -5.10 8.06
N ILE A 117 -16.27 -5.95 7.64
CA ILE A 117 -15.13 -6.33 8.49
C ILE A 117 -13.92 -5.40 8.35
N ASN A 118 -13.89 -4.54 7.32
CA ASN A 118 -12.79 -3.60 7.11
C ASN A 118 -13.32 -2.16 7.25
N ARG A 119 -12.50 -1.27 7.83
CA ARG A 119 -12.77 0.17 7.86
C ARG A 119 -12.93 0.74 6.44
N LEU A 120 -12.04 0.31 5.55
CA LEU A 120 -12.11 0.53 4.10
C LEU A 120 -11.75 -0.81 3.44
N GLY A 121 -12.73 -1.48 2.87
CA GLY A 121 -12.53 -2.78 2.23
C GLY A 121 -12.22 -2.68 0.74
N TYR A 122 -12.56 -1.54 0.11
CA TYR A 122 -12.36 -1.28 -1.31
C TYR A 122 -12.55 0.21 -1.63
N GLY A 123 -11.80 0.70 -2.59
CA GLY A 123 -11.94 2.06 -3.11
C GLY A 123 -10.99 3.05 -2.42
N TYR A 124 -11.44 4.30 -2.32
CA TYR A 124 -10.67 5.42 -1.79
C TYR A 124 -11.42 6.11 -0.66
N GLU A 125 -10.67 6.53 0.36
CA GLU A 125 -11.16 7.39 1.42
C GLU A 125 -10.07 8.34 1.90
N ALA A 126 -10.43 9.60 2.17
CA ALA A 126 -9.57 10.55 2.88
C ALA A 126 -9.96 10.52 4.36
N ILE A 127 -9.00 10.27 5.25
CA ILE A 127 -9.20 10.21 6.70
C ILE A 127 -8.15 11.12 7.34
N GLY A 128 -8.60 12.19 8.00
CA GLY A 128 -7.69 13.21 8.53
C GLY A 128 -6.90 13.90 7.40
N LYS A 129 -5.59 13.79 7.44
CA LYS A 129 -4.69 14.30 6.39
C LYS A 129 -4.28 13.21 5.39
N GLY A 130 -4.50 11.94 5.72
CA GLY A 130 -4.07 10.81 4.92
C GLY A 130 -5.10 10.40 3.86
N HIS A 131 -4.60 9.86 2.77
CA HIS A 131 -5.36 9.30 1.66
C HIS A 131 -5.17 7.78 1.64
N PHE A 132 -6.27 7.01 1.58
CA PHE A 132 -6.24 5.56 1.67
C PHE A 132 -6.90 4.94 0.44
N VAL A 133 -6.19 4.04 -0.22
CA VAL A 133 -6.67 3.32 -1.40
C VAL A 133 -6.58 1.82 -1.13
N VAL A 134 -7.69 1.12 -1.34
CA VAL A 134 -7.75 -0.34 -1.30
C VAL A 134 -8.20 -0.85 -2.66
N SER A 135 -7.30 -1.49 -3.38
CA SER A 135 -7.58 -2.03 -4.71
C SER A 135 -8.20 -3.42 -4.63
N SER A 136 -9.12 -3.71 -5.57
CA SER A 136 -9.58 -5.07 -5.80
C SER A 136 -8.52 -5.96 -6.48
N GLY A 137 -7.44 -5.36 -6.97
CA GLY A 137 -6.33 -6.03 -7.62
C GLY A 137 -6.61 -6.41 -9.07
N TYR A 138 -5.53 -6.72 -9.79
CA TYR A 138 -5.59 -7.15 -11.18
C TYR A 138 -5.90 -8.64 -11.32
N GLY A 139 -5.27 -9.47 -10.48
CA GLY A 139 -5.37 -10.93 -10.51
C GLY A 139 -6.59 -11.49 -9.79
N PHE A 140 -6.53 -12.80 -9.54
CA PHE A 140 -7.56 -13.55 -8.83
C PHE A 140 -6.97 -14.15 -7.55
N TRP A 141 -7.88 -14.46 -6.63
CA TRP A 141 -7.58 -15.28 -5.47
C TRP A 141 -8.33 -16.62 -5.59
N GLY A 142 -7.61 -17.73 -5.43
CA GLY A 142 -8.20 -19.07 -5.49
C GLY A 142 -8.82 -19.39 -6.86
N ILE A 143 -10.11 -19.29 -6.99
CA ILE A 143 -10.83 -19.55 -8.26
C ILE A 143 -10.60 -18.38 -9.22
N PRO A 144 -10.17 -18.61 -10.49
CA PRO A 144 -9.89 -17.53 -11.44
C PRO A 144 -11.18 -16.95 -12.04
N PHE A 145 -12.03 -16.44 -11.18
CA PHE A 145 -13.36 -15.94 -11.52
C PHE A 145 -13.73 -14.77 -10.59
N ARG A 146 -14.37 -13.74 -11.14
CA ARG A 146 -14.95 -12.62 -10.41
C ARG A 146 -16.44 -12.48 -10.71
N LEU A 147 -17.22 -12.19 -9.67
CA LEU A 147 -18.63 -11.84 -9.75
C LEU A 147 -18.93 -10.71 -8.77
N GLY A 148 -19.38 -9.55 -9.28
CA GLY A 148 -19.66 -8.39 -8.43
C GLY A 148 -18.42 -7.56 -8.06
N SER A 149 -17.24 -7.96 -8.52
CA SER A 149 -16.01 -7.14 -8.48
C SER A 149 -15.31 -7.18 -9.83
N ARG A 150 -14.44 -6.20 -10.11
CA ARG A 150 -13.66 -6.13 -11.36
C ARG A 150 -12.17 -6.13 -11.06
N SER A 151 -11.37 -6.65 -11.99
CA SER A 151 -9.92 -6.42 -11.99
C SER A 151 -9.63 -4.97 -12.30
N GLU A 152 -8.64 -4.37 -11.61
CA GLU A 152 -8.32 -2.96 -11.79
C GLU A 152 -6.83 -2.67 -11.55
N ILE A 153 -6.41 -1.53 -12.04
CA ILE A 153 -5.14 -0.87 -11.74
C ILE A 153 -5.49 0.58 -11.41
N TRP A 154 -4.94 1.12 -10.35
CA TRP A 154 -5.11 2.52 -9.96
C TRP A 154 -4.02 3.38 -10.57
N LEU A 155 -4.41 4.49 -11.19
CA LEU A 155 -3.53 5.59 -11.52
C LEU A 155 -3.73 6.69 -10.48
N ILE A 156 -2.71 6.96 -9.67
CA ILE A 156 -2.76 7.95 -8.61
C ILE A 156 -1.82 9.09 -8.97
N SER A 157 -2.33 10.32 -8.98
CA SER A 157 -1.54 11.52 -9.16
C SER A 157 -1.34 12.21 -7.81
N LEU A 158 -0.08 12.35 -7.39
CA LEU A 158 0.28 13.15 -6.22
C LEU A 158 0.50 14.59 -6.67
N VAL A 159 -0.19 15.52 -6.02
CA VAL A 159 -0.10 16.95 -6.32
C VAL A 159 0.25 17.68 -5.04
N GLY A 160 1.33 18.46 -5.06
CA GLY A 160 1.73 19.30 -3.92
C GLY A 160 0.68 20.38 -3.63
N ASN A 161 0.42 20.62 -2.35
CA ASN A 161 -0.47 21.69 -1.94
C ASN A 161 0.28 23.04 -2.09
N LYS A 162 -0.17 23.90 -2.99
CA LYS A 162 0.45 25.22 -3.27
C LYS A 162 0.16 26.29 -2.21
N ASP A 163 -0.64 25.96 -1.18
CA ASP A 163 -1.12 26.96 -0.23
C ASP A 163 -0.12 27.36 0.86
N ASN A 164 1.13 26.87 0.85
CA ASN A 164 2.17 27.25 1.82
C ASN A 164 3.25 28.19 1.26
N GLN A 165 3.10 28.74 0.07
CA GLN A 165 3.93 29.90 -0.30
C GLN A 165 3.35 31.14 0.38
N LYS A 166 3.83 31.45 1.60
CA LYS A 166 3.75 32.81 2.13
C LYS A 166 4.44 33.73 1.12
N ILE A 167 3.65 34.58 0.52
CA ILE A 167 4.16 35.75 -0.19
C ILE A 167 4.65 36.69 0.90
N ASP A 168 5.97 36.79 1.08
CA ASP A 168 6.60 37.89 1.84
C ASP A 168 6.61 39.16 0.98
#